data_0610c7862daa9154a43d71e502eadf9d
#
_entry.id   0610c7862daa9154a43d71e502eadf9d
#
_cell.length_a   1.000
_cell.length_b   1.000
_cell.length_c   1.000
_cell.angle_alpha   90.00
_cell.angle_beta   90.00
_cell.angle_gamma   90.00
#
_symmetry.space_group_name_H-M   'P 1'
#
loop_
_entity.id
_entity.type
_entity.pdbx_description
1 polymer ?
#
loop_
_entity_poly.entity_id
_entity_poly.type
_entity_poly.pdbx_seq_one_letter_code
_entity_poly.pdbx_strand_id
1 'polypeptide(L)'
;MTALFGGCARIESMSPKRLEDMYDAVIVGAGAAGLSAALGLLRSPEIAELKEQGVDPKILVVSKLQPLRSHTGSAEGGIAASLGNVESDDWHWHYYDTIKGGDWLVDQDLSLIHI
;
A
#
# COMPACT_ATOMS: atom_id res chain seq x y z
N MET A 1 -8.03 7.25 13.34
CA MET A 1 -6.73 7.08 12.66
C MET A 1 -5.65 7.57 13.61
N THR A 2 -5.11 6.70 14.44
CA THR A 2 -4.06 7.05 15.40
C THR A 2 -2.74 6.60 14.80
N ALA A 3 -2.03 7.53 14.18
CA ALA A 3 -0.65 7.30 13.77
C ALA A 3 0.24 7.40 15.02
N LEU A 4 0.80 6.31 15.47
CA LEU A 4 1.84 6.32 16.50
C LEU A 4 3.15 6.77 15.85
N PHE A 5 3.45 8.05 15.97
CA PHE A 5 4.72 8.63 15.59
C PHE A 5 5.66 8.71 16.79
N GLY A 6 6.86 8.25 16.62
CA GLY A 6 8.01 8.69 17.37
C GLY A 6 8.49 7.78 18.47
N GLY A 7 9.72 7.38 18.32
CA GLY A 7 10.56 6.78 19.35
C GLY A 7 10.48 5.26 19.37
N CYS A 8 11.63 4.64 19.37
CA CYS A 8 11.79 3.22 19.70
C CYS A 8 11.25 3.01 21.14
N ALA A 9 9.92 2.89 21.23
CA ALA A 9 9.28 2.52 22.48
C ALA A 9 9.70 1.07 22.76
N ARG A 10 10.41 0.87 23.86
CA ARG A 10 10.71 -0.47 24.35
C ARG A 10 9.43 -1.27 24.42
N ILE A 11 9.47 -2.47 23.86
CA ILE A 11 8.38 -3.44 23.92
C ILE A 11 7.90 -3.71 25.37
N GLU A 12 8.75 -3.42 26.35
CA GLU A 12 8.47 -3.59 27.78
C GLU A 12 7.37 -2.66 28.35
N SER A 13 6.92 -1.63 27.62
CA SER A 13 5.89 -0.71 28.09
C SER A 13 4.48 -1.00 27.57
N MET A 14 4.30 -2.05 26.80
CA MET A 14 2.95 -2.45 26.36
C MET A 14 2.21 -3.12 27.52
N SER A 15 1.33 -2.37 28.17
CA SER A 15 0.48 -2.93 29.21
C SER A 15 -0.43 -4.03 28.59
N PRO A 16 -0.70 -5.13 29.34
CA PRO A 16 -1.57 -6.20 28.86
C PRO A 16 -2.95 -5.71 28.38
N LYS A 17 -3.43 -4.60 28.90
CA LYS A 17 -4.71 -3.98 28.49
C LYS A 17 -4.76 -3.51 27.04
N ARG A 18 -3.63 -3.28 26.36
CA ARG A 18 -3.61 -2.92 24.94
C ARG A 18 -3.75 -4.10 24.00
N LEU A 19 -3.53 -5.31 24.48
CA LEU A 19 -3.78 -6.55 23.74
C LEU A 19 -5.28 -6.92 23.69
N GLU A 20 -6.10 -6.30 24.53
CA GLU A 20 -7.55 -6.46 24.53
C GLU A 20 -8.24 -5.63 23.43
N ASP A 21 -7.52 -4.68 22.81
CA ASP A 21 -8.04 -3.95 21.66
C ASP A 21 -7.93 -4.85 20.41
N MET A 22 -8.97 -5.62 20.16
CA MET A 22 -9.10 -6.36 18.91
C MET A 22 -9.31 -5.36 17.77
N TYR A 23 -8.55 -5.54 16.69
CA TYR A 23 -8.70 -4.80 15.45
C TYR A 23 -9.43 -5.68 14.43
N ASP A 24 -10.36 -5.08 13.70
CA ASP A 24 -11.09 -5.78 12.64
C ASP A 24 -10.19 -6.04 11.41
N ALA A 25 -9.23 -5.14 11.18
CA ALA A 25 -8.21 -5.32 10.15
C ALA A 25 -6.87 -4.74 10.58
N VAL A 26 -5.79 -5.46 10.26
CA VAL A 26 -4.40 -5.01 10.45
C VAL A 26 -3.69 -5.03 9.10
N ILE A 27 -3.22 -3.88 8.65
CA ILE A 27 -2.50 -3.72 7.40
C ILE A 27 -1.03 -3.47 7.71
N VAL A 28 -0.15 -4.32 7.22
CA VAL A 28 1.29 -4.19 7.40
C VAL A 28 1.91 -3.53 6.18
N GLY A 29 2.43 -2.33 6.39
CA GLY A 29 3.01 -1.48 5.36
C GLY A 29 2.13 -0.27 5.04
N ALA A 30 2.72 0.94 5.09
CA ALA A 30 2.05 2.20 4.80
C ALA A 30 2.57 2.86 3.52
N GLY A 31 2.91 2.06 2.50
CA GLY A 31 3.14 2.50 1.13
C GLY A 31 1.82 2.63 0.36
N ALA A 32 1.90 2.79 -0.97
CA ALA A 32 0.72 2.95 -1.82
C ALA A 32 -0.31 1.83 -1.64
N ALA A 33 0.14 0.57 -1.67
CA ALA A 33 -0.74 -0.59 -1.54
C ALA A 33 -1.46 -0.63 -0.19
N GLY A 34 -0.73 -0.48 0.91
CA GLY A 34 -1.32 -0.54 2.25
C GLY A 34 -2.27 0.63 2.55
N LEU A 35 -1.92 1.84 2.11
CA LEU A 35 -2.81 3.00 2.28
C LEU A 35 -4.04 2.89 1.37
N SER A 36 -3.89 2.36 0.15
CA SER A 36 -5.03 2.11 -0.75
C SER A 36 -5.97 1.06 -0.19
N ALA A 37 -5.43 -0.01 0.40
CA ALA A 37 -6.21 -1.03 1.08
C ALA A 37 -6.99 -0.45 2.27
N ALA A 38 -6.35 0.38 3.10
CA ALA A 38 -7.01 1.05 4.22
C ALA A 38 -8.15 1.97 3.75
N LEU A 39 -7.91 2.74 2.69
CA LEU A 39 -8.93 3.62 2.12
C LEU A 39 -10.07 2.83 1.47
N GLY A 40 -9.75 1.73 0.79
CA GLY A 40 -10.73 0.83 0.19
C GLY A 40 -11.65 0.24 1.26
N LEU A 41 -11.08 -0.28 2.34
CA LEU A 41 -11.85 -0.78 3.47
C LEU A 41 -12.76 0.29 4.07
N LEU A 42 -12.22 1.48 4.36
CA LEU A 42 -13.00 2.57 4.97
C LEU A 42 -14.16 3.07 4.10
N ARG A 43 -14.09 2.84 2.79
CA ARG A 43 -15.11 3.23 1.81
C ARG A 43 -16.01 2.08 1.39
N SER A 44 -15.77 0.88 1.92
CA SER A 44 -16.55 -0.29 1.54
C SER A 44 -18.00 -0.19 2.06
N PRO A 45 -18.97 -0.77 1.34
CA PRO A 45 -20.35 -0.81 1.76
C PRO A 45 -20.53 -1.50 3.13
N GLU A 46 -19.76 -2.55 3.37
CA GLU A 46 -19.80 -3.32 4.60
C GLU A 46 -19.42 -2.46 5.82
N ILE A 47 -18.40 -1.63 5.68
CA ILE A 47 -18.01 -0.69 6.73
C ILE A 47 -19.09 0.38 6.94
N ALA A 48 -19.72 0.84 5.87
CA ALA A 48 -20.83 1.80 5.97
C ALA A 48 -22.02 1.19 6.75
N GLU A 49 -22.40 -0.03 6.41
CA GLU A 49 -23.47 -0.75 7.11
C GLU A 49 -23.17 -0.97 8.61
N LEU A 50 -21.92 -1.34 8.94
CA LEU A 50 -21.50 -1.49 10.34
C LEU A 50 -21.63 -0.18 11.11
N LYS A 51 -21.24 0.95 10.51
CA LYS A 51 -21.36 2.27 11.13
C LYS A 51 -22.81 2.67 11.35
N GLU A 52 -23.69 2.37 10.41
CA GLU A 52 -25.14 2.59 10.57
C GLU A 52 -25.72 1.76 11.74
N GLN A 53 -25.18 0.59 12.00
CA GLN A 53 -25.52 -0.26 13.14
C GLN A 53 -24.89 0.20 14.46
N GLY A 54 -24.11 1.30 14.44
CA GLY A 54 -23.43 1.82 15.63
C GLY A 54 -22.14 1.10 15.99
N VAL A 55 -21.62 0.26 15.08
CA VAL A 55 -20.31 -0.40 15.22
C VAL A 55 -19.24 0.48 14.55
N ASP A 56 -18.18 0.82 15.28
CA ASP A 56 -17.04 1.58 14.76
C ASP A 56 -15.87 0.64 14.47
N PRO A 57 -15.65 0.22 13.21
CA PRO A 57 -14.60 -0.73 12.85
C PRO A 57 -13.20 -0.16 13.10
N LYS A 58 -12.37 -0.95 13.75
CA LYS A 58 -11.00 -0.59 14.10
C LYS A 58 -10.02 -1.11 13.05
N ILE A 59 -9.45 -0.23 12.26
CA ILE A 59 -8.44 -0.55 11.26
C ILE A 59 -7.08 -0.02 11.72
N LEU A 60 -6.10 -0.90 11.81
CA LEU A 60 -4.73 -0.57 12.19
C LEU A 60 -3.81 -0.67 10.96
N VAL A 61 -3.04 0.39 10.70
CA VAL A 61 -1.94 0.36 9.73
C VAL A 61 -0.62 0.41 10.48
N VAL A 62 0.20 -0.62 10.31
CA VAL A 62 1.52 -0.74 10.94
C VAL A 62 2.60 -0.46 9.90
N SER A 63 3.55 0.41 10.21
CA SER A 63 4.66 0.73 9.33
C SER A 63 5.97 0.86 10.10
N LYS A 64 7.07 0.44 9.47
CA LYS A 64 8.42 0.58 10.01
C LYS A 64 8.85 2.05 10.11
N LEU A 65 8.49 2.84 9.11
CA LEU A 65 8.82 4.25 8.98
C LEU A 65 7.55 5.08 8.85
N GLN A 66 7.70 6.39 8.97
CA GLN A 66 6.64 7.33 8.61
C GLN A 66 6.17 7.06 7.17
N PRO A 67 4.86 7.05 6.89
CA PRO A 67 4.32 6.73 5.56
C PRO A 67 4.92 7.54 4.41
N LEU A 68 5.21 8.82 4.63
CA LEU A 68 5.87 9.69 3.64
C LEU A 68 7.32 9.32 3.33
N ARG A 69 7.93 8.46 4.15
CA ARG A 69 9.28 7.91 3.94
C ARG A 69 9.26 6.47 3.38
N SER A 70 8.12 6.02 2.90
CA SER A 70 8.02 4.76 2.15
C SER A 70 8.70 4.89 0.78
N HIS A 71 8.98 3.77 0.13
CA HIS A 71 9.45 3.78 -1.26
C HIS A 71 8.49 4.54 -2.18
N THR A 72 7.20 4.42 -1.96
CA THR A 72 6.19 5.21 -2.69
C THR A 72 6.35 6.71 -2.49
N GLY A 73 6.58 7.15 -1.25
CA GLY A 73 6.78 8.57 -0.94
C GLY A 73 8.14 9.12 -1.43
N SER A 74 9.12 8.24 -1.64
CA SER A 74 10.45 8.58 -2.13
C SER A 74 10.59 8.43 -3.66
N ALA A 75 9.56 7.94 -4.33
CA ALA A 75 9.58 7.79 -5.78
C ALA A 75 9.54 9.16 -6.46
N GLU A 76 10.50 9.41 -7.34
CA GLU A 76 10.61 10.66 -8.11
C GLU A 76 10.10 10.51 -9.54
N GLY A 77 9.94 9.26 -10.01
CA GLY A 77 9.38 8.93 -11.32
C GLY A 77 7.90 8.62 -11.26
N GLY A 78 7.24 8.67 -12.41
CA GLY A 78 5.87 8.22 -12.60
C GLY A 78 5.77 6.70 -12.79
N ILE A 79 4.59 6.27 -13.17
CA ILE A 79 4.33 4.90 -13.64
C ILE A 79 4.35 4.96 -15.18
N ALA A 80 5.28 4.22 -15.78
CA ALA A 80 5.33 4.10 -17.23
C ALA A 80 4.22 3.15 -17.72
N ALA A 81 3.57 3.53 -18.80
CA ALA A 81 2.56 2.70 -19.48
C ALA A 81 2.51 3.06 -20.97
N SER A 82 2.36 2.07 -21.81
CA SER A 82 2.27 2.23 -23.28
C SER A 82 0.85 2.60 -23.71
N LEU A 83 0.45 3.82 -23.42
CA LEU A 83 -0.91 4.30 -23.73
C LEU A 83 -1.05 4.99 -25.10
N GLY A 84 0.06 5.34 -25.74
CA GLY A 84 0.06 6.02 -27.03
C GLY A 84 -0.63 7.40 -27.03
N ASN A 85 -0.69 8.09 -25.91
CA ASN A 85 -1.46 9.33 -25.74
C ASN A 85 -0.83 10.54 -26.43
N VAL A 86 0.48 10.56 -26.56
CA VAL A 86 1.26 11.72 -27.07
C VAL A 86 1.83 11.39 -28.45
N GLU A 87 2.41 10.22 -28.60
CA GLU A 87 2.98 9.69 -29.83
C GLU A 87 2.64 8.20 -29.97
N SER A 88 2.90 7.63 -31.15
CA SER A 88 2.66 6.20 -31.34
C SER A 88 3.54 5.38 -30.40
N ASP A 89 2.95 4.48 -29.68
CA ASP A 89 3.62 3.61 -28.73
C ASP A 89 3.08 2.19 -28.88
N ASP A 90 3.84 1.20 -28.37
CA ASP A 90 3.46 -0.21 -28.44
C ASP A 90 3.89 -0.92 -27.15
N TRP A 91 2.99 -1.72 -26.60
CA TRP A 91 3.25 -2.45 -25.37
C TRP A 91 4.45 -3.43 -25.50
N HIS A 92 4.75 -3.93 -26.70
CA HIS A 92 5.93 -4.78 -26.93
C HIS A 92 7.23 -4.02 -26.68
N TRP A 93 7.30 -2.72 -27.03
CA TRP A 93 8.44 -1.88 -26.74
C TRP A 93 8.60 -1.68 -25.26
N HIS A 94 7.52 -1.36 -24.57
CA HIS A 94 7.53 -1.21 -23.11
C HIS A 94 7.93 -2.50 -22.39
N TYR A 95 7.42 -3.64 -22.86
CA TYR A 95 7.81 -4.97 -22.37
C TYR A 95 9.31 -5.23 -22.56
N TYR A 96 9.80 -5.01 -23.77
CA TYR A 96 11.23 -5.19 -24.08
C TYR A 96 12.12 -4.31 -23.21
N ASP A 97 11.80 -3.02 -23.09
CA ASP A 97 12.58 -2.07 -22.30
C ASP A 97 12.54 -2.41 -20.80
N THR A 98 11.43 -2.89 -20.29
CA THR A 98 11.30 -3.36 -18.89
C THR A 98 12.23 -4.56 -18.63
N ILE A 99 12.21 -5.56 -19.50
CA ILE A 99 13.04 -6.75 -19.35
C ILE A 99 14.53 -6.41 -19.50
N LYS A 100 14.87 -5.61 -20.50
CA LYS A 100 16.22 -5.14 -20.76
C LYS A 100 16.76 -4.27 -19.61
N GLY A 101 15.94 -3.37 -19.09
CA GLY A 101 16.27 -2.53 -17.93
C GLY A 101 16.52 -3.33 -16.66
N GLY A 102 15.91 -4.50 -16.52
CA GLY A 102 16.16 -5.45 -15.45
C GLY A 102 17.27 -6.46 -15.73
N ASP A 103 18.14 -6.20 -16.73
CA ASP A 103 19.25 -7.09 -17.14
C ASP A 103 18.82 -8.54 -17.42
N TRP A 104 17.61 -8.74 -17.92
CA TRP A 104 16.99 -10.06 -18.21
C TRP A 104 16.79 -10.95 -16.97
N LEU A 105 16.91 -10.39 -15.77
CA LEU A 105 16.74 -11.09 -14.49
C LEU A 105 15.33 -10.96 -13.93
N VAL A 106 14.47 -10.20 -14.58
CA VAL A 106 13.07 -9.98 -14.16
C VAL A 106 12.19 -11.16 -14.52
N ASP A 107 11.12 -11.34 -13.77
CA ASP A 107 10.04 -12.28 -14.12
C ASP A 107 9.26 -11.71 -15.31
N GLN A 108 9.38 -12.36 -16.45
CA GLN A 108 8.81 -11.87 -17.71
C GLN A 108 7.28 -11.98 -17.73
N ASP A 109 6.71 -12.97 -17.08
CA ASP A 109 5.25 -13.14 -17.00
C ASP A 109 4.64 -12.02 -16.16
N LEU A 110 5.29 -11.64 -15.05
CA LEU A 110 4.85 -10.50 -14.24
C LEU A 110 4.98 -9.17 -14.99
N SER A 111 5.95 -9.03 -15.89
CA SER A 111 6.07 -7.84 -16.74
C SER A 111 4.88 -7.70 -17.68
N LEU A 112 4.32 -8.81 -18.19
CA LEU A 112 3.16 -8.81 -19.09
C LEU A 112 1.85 -8.44 -18.41
N ILE A 113 1.62 -8.87 -17.17
CA ILE A 113 0.33 -8.64 -16.50
C ILE A 113 0.07 -7.17 -16.15
N HIS A 114 1.08 -6.32 -16.17
CA HIS A 114 0.98 -4.90 -15.88
C HIS A 114 0.87 -4.01 -17.13
N ILE A 115 0.97 -4.62 -18.28
CA ILE A 115 0.85 -4.00 -19.58
C ILE A 115 -0.50 -4.35 -20.20
#